data_e97a23caba91bf3e2833c2fdefa817c8
#
_entry.id   e97a23caba91bf3e2833c2fdefa817c8
#
_cell.length_a   1.000
_cell.length_b   1.000
_cell.length_c   1.000
_cell.angle_alpha   90.00
_cell.angle_beta   90.00
_cell.angle_gamma   90.00
#
_symmetry.space_group_name_H-M   'P 1'
#
loop_
_entity.id
_entity.type
_entity.pdbx_description
1 polymer ?
#
loop_
_entity_poly.entity_id
_entity_poly.type
_entity_poly.pdbx_seq_one_letter_code
_entity_poly.pdbx_strand_id
1 'polypeptide(L)'
;ISGNDEMALGAIVALKQEGLLDDVLVGGFDGSPDAVDAVRSGELAYTVLQPVAVFAEDAVKIADHYINTGETGLDSEKQLYDCILITPDNVDNYTSPFVLEE
;
A
#
# COMPACT_ATOMS: atom_id res chain seq x y z
N ILE A 1 8.14 0.47 -12.47
CA ILE A 1 7.01 0.24 -11.54
C ILE A 1 7.01 -1.23 -11.17
N SER A 2 6.94 -1.53 -9.89
CA SER A 2 6.91 -2.91 -9.37
C SER A 2 5.49 -3.30 -8.99
N GLY A 3 5.20 -4.60 -9.05
CA GLY A 3 3.88 -5.13 -8.73
C GLY A 3 3.56 -5.09 -7.24
N ASN A 4 4.58 -5.05 -6.39
CA ASN A 4 4.45 -4.85 -4.94
C ASN A 4 5.73 -4.24 -4.37
N ASP A 5 5.70 -3.95 -3.06
CA ASP A 5 6.83 -3.32 -2.38
C ASP A 5 8.06 -4.21 -2.27
N GLU A 6 7.88 -5.50 -2.02
CA GLU A 6 9.00 -6.44 -1.92
C GLU A 6 9.80 -6.48 -3.22
N MET A 7 9.11 -6.49 -4.35
CA MET A 7 9.75 -6.43 -5.67
C MET A 7 10.48 -5.10 -5.87
N ALA A 8 9.86 -3.99 -5.45
CA ALA A 8 10.48 -2.67 -5.52
C ALA A 8 11.74 -2.58 -4.67
N LEU A 9 11.69 -3.09 -3.45
CA LEU A 9 12.85 -3.09 -2.54
C LEU A 9 13.98 -3.97 -3.08
N GLY A 10 13.66 -5.10 -3.69
CA GLY A 10 14.64 -5.94 -4.38
C GLY A 10 15.31 -5.22 -5.54
N ALA A 11 14.53 -4.50 -6.34
CA ALA A 11 15.06 -3.68 -7.43
C ALA A 11 16.01 -2.59 -6.92
N ILE A 12 15.67 -1.94 -5.80
CA ILE A 12 16.54 -0.93 -5.17
C ILE A 12 17.89 -1.52 -4.80
N VAL A 13 17.90 -2.71 -4.20
CA VAL A 13 19.17 -3.38 -3.84
C VAL A 13 20.02 -3.62 -5.08
N ALA A 14 19.44 -4.13 -6.15
CA ALA A 14 20.16 -4.38 -7.40
C ALA A 14 20.70 -3.08 -8.01
N LEU A 15 19.91 -2.02 -8.01
CA LEU A 15 20.33 -0.72 -8.55
C LEU A 15 21.44 -0.10 -7.73
N LYS A 16 21.43 -0.25 -6.42
CA LYS A 16 22.53 0.20 -5.54
C LYS A 16 23.83 -0.53 -5.87
N GLN A 17 23.76 -1.85 -6.07
CA GLN A 17 24.93 -2.66 -6.40
C GLN A 17 25.57 -2.22 -7.72
N GLU A 18 24.78 -1.77 -8.67
CA GLU A 18 25.24 -1.31 -9.97
C GLU A 18 25.52 0.22 -10.01
N GLY A 19 25.28 0.92 -8.91
CA GLY A 19 25.49 2.38 -8.85
C GLY A 19 24.49 3.17 -9.68
N LEU A 20 23.29 2.63 -9.93
CA LEU A 20 22.30 3.22 -10.82
C LEU A 20 21.07 3.77 -10.10
N LEU A 21 21.00 3.67 -8.78
CA LEU A 21 19.78 4.05 -8.05
C LEU A 21 19.39 5.51 -8.28
N ASP A 22 20.36 6.43 -8.37
CA ASP A 22 20.09 7.85 -8.58
C ASP A 22 19.56 8.15 -10.00
N ASP A 23 19.76 7.24 -10.93
CA ASP A 23 19.37 7.42 -12.33
C ASP A 23 18.01 6.78 -12.65
N VAL A 24 17.45 6.01 -11.72
CA VAL A 24 16.22 5.24 -11.96
C VAL A 24 15.21 5.49 -10.84
N LEU A 25 13.99 5.83 -11.21
CA LEU A 25 12.88 5.97 -10.26
C LEU A 25 12.21 4.61 -10.08
N VAL A 26 12.08 4.17 -8.83
CA VAL A 26 11.42 2.92 -8.48
C VAL A 26 10.13 3.23 -7.75
N GLY A 27 9.04 2.60 -8.16
CA GLY A 27 7.73 2.72 -7.53
C GLY A 27 7.24 1.38 -7.02
N GLY A 28 6.63 1.38 -5.84
CA GLY A 28 6.08 0.19 -5.21
C GLY A 28 4.56 0.19 -5.15
N PHE A 29 4.02 -0.82 -4.50
CA PHE A 29 2.58 -0.97 -4.28
C PHE A 29 2.37 -1.80 -3.01
N ASP A 30 1.58 -1.35 -2.11
CA ASP A 30 1.01 -1.89 -0.87
C ASP A 30 1.13 -0.94 0.32
N GLY A 31 2.15 -0.10 0.39
CA GLY A 31 2.38 0.77 1.55
C GLY A 31 2.96 0.00 2.74
N SER A 32 3.83 -0.98 2.51
CA SER A 32 4.46 -1.76 3.58
C SER A 32 5.37 -0.88 4.45
N PRO A 33 5.66 -1.28 5.70
CA PRO A 33 6.54 -0.50 6.57
C PRO A 33 7.91 -0.19 5.96
N ASP A 34 8.52 -1.20 5.35
CA ASP A 34 9.84 -1.06 4.74
C ASP A 34 9.80 -0.13 3.52
N ALA A 35 8.72 -0.18 2.74
CA ALA A 35 8.55 0.71 1.59
C ALA A 35 8.31 2.16 2.03
N VAL A 36 7.53 2.38 3.07
CA VAL A 36 7.32 3.71 3.65
C VAL A 36 8.64 4.29 4.12
N ASP A 37 9.47 3.49 4.79
CA ASP A 37 10.80 3.90 5.20
C ASP A 37 11.71 4.22 4.00
N ALA A 38 11.62 3.44 2.93
CA ALA A 38 12.37 3.68 1.71
C ALA A 38 11.94 4.97 0.99
N VAL A 39 10.65 5.30 1.02
CA VAL A 39 10.15 6.59 0.52
C VAL A 39 10.71 7.72 1.36
N ARG A 40 10.69 7.58 2.68
CA ARG A 40 11.21 8.60 3.62
C ARG A 40 12.70 8.84 3.40
N SER A 41 13.47 7.78 3.14
CA SER A 41 14.91 7.89 2.91
C SER A 41 15.26 8.39 1.51
N GLY A 42 14.30 8.44 0.59
CA GLY A 42 14.52 8.87 -0.79
C GLY A 42 14.94 7.76 -1.75
N GLU A 43 14.99 6.51 -1.30
CA GLU A 43 15.36 5.38 -2.15
C GLU A 43 14.22 4.90 -3.05
N LEU A 44 12.99 5.01 -2.56
CA LEU A 44 11.78 4.66 -3.29
C LEU A 44 11.04 5.96 -3.64
N ALA A 45 10.62 6.10 -4.89
CA ALA A 45 9.94 7.32 -5.33
C ALA A 45 8.52 7.43 -4.73
N TYR A 46 7.81 6.32 -4.66
CA TYR A 46 6.47 6.25 -4.09
C TYR A 46 6.08 4.81 -3.79
N THR A 47 5.08 4.65 -2.95
CA THR A 47 4.29 3.43 -2.83
C THR A 47 2.82 3.79 -2.77
N VAL A 48 1.94 2.83 -2.99
CA VAL A 48 0.50 3.04 -2.94
C VAL A 48 -0.06 2.25 -1.77
N LEU A 49 -0.56 2.97 -0.76
CA LEU A 49 -1.12 2.35 0.43
C LEU A 49 -2.52 1.81 0.11
N GLN A 50 -2.70 0.51 0.32
CA GLN A 50 -4.01 -0.11 0.32
C GLN A 50 -4.59 -0.04 1.73
N PRO A 51 -5.86 0.34 1.91
CA PRO A 51 -6.46 0.43 3.25
C PRO A 51 -6.86 -0.96 3.77
N VAL A 52 -5.86 -1.82 4.02
CA VAL A 52 -6.09 -3.23 4.36
C VAL A 52 -6.85 -3.42 5.68
N ALA A 53 -6.71 -2.49 6.63
CA ALA A 53 -7.49 -2.54 7.87
C ALA A 53 -8.98 -2.37 7.58
N VAL A 54 -9.32 -1.46 6.66
CA VAL A 54 -10.71 -1.25 6.21
C VAL A 54 -11.21 -2.47 5.46
N PHE A 55 -10.41 -3.03 4.56
CA PHE A 55 -10.77 -4.25 3.82
C PHE A 55 -11.09 -5.39 4.78
N ALA A 56 -10.24 -5.60 5.77
CA ALA A 56 -10.41 -6.69 6.74
C ALA A 56 -11.67 -6.49 7.58
N GLU A 57 -11.89 -5.27 8.08
CA GLU A 57 -13.06 -4.94 8.88
C GLU A 57 -14.34 -5.13 8.08
N ASP A 58 -14.39 -4.58 6.86
CA ASP A 58 -15.57 -4.68 6.00
C ASP A 58 -15.84 -6.13 5.59
N ALA A 59 -14.80 -6.91 5.30
CA ALA A 59 -14.96 -8.32 4.95
C ALA A 59 -15.64 -9.10 6.08
N VAL A 60 -15.23 -8.89 7.32
CA VAL A 60 -15.83 -9.55 8.48
C VAL A 60 -17.28 -9.09 8.69
N LYS A 61 -17.55 -7.78 8.57
CA LYS A 61 -18.90 -7.24 8.72
C LYS A 61 -19.86 -7.78 7.65
N ILE A 62 -19.40 -7.83 6.40
CA ILE A 62 -20.19 -8.34 5.28
C ILE A 62 -20.48 -9.83 5.46
N ALA A 63 -19.48 -10.62 5.86
CA ALA A 63 -19.64 -12.04 6.11
C ALA A 63 -20.63 -12.30 7.24
N ASP A 64 -20.51 -11.56 8.35
CA ASP A 64 -21.43 -11.66 9.47
C ASP A 64 -22.87 -11.33 9.06
N HIS A 65 -23.05 -10.26 8.31
CA HIS A 65 -24.38 -9.86 7.80
C HIS A 65 -24.98 -10.95 6.91
N TYR A 66 -24.18 -11.53 6.02
CA TYR A 66 -24.62 -12.60 5.13
C TYR A 66 -25.03 -13.86 5.90
N ILE A 67 -24.24 -14.25 6.91
CA ILE A 67 -24.55 -15.41 7.74
C ILE A 67 -25.89 -15.24 8.48
N ASN A 68 -26.17 -14.03 8.95
CA ASN A 68 -27.35 -13.74 9.73
C ASN A 68 -28.61 -13.47 8.89
N THR A 69 -28.47 -13.00 7.66
CA THR A 69 -29.61 -12.55 6.84
C THR A 69 -29.76 -13.29 5.50
N GLY A 70 -28.70 -13.96 5.04
CA GLY A 70 -28.68 -14.58 3.72
C GLY A 70 -28.38 -13.59 2.59
N GLU A 71 -28.14 -12.34 2.91
CA GLU A 71 -27.83 -11.27 1.94
C GLU A 71 -26.62 -10.48 2.37
N THR A 72 -25.86 -9.96 1.40
CA THR A 72 -24.65 -9.16 1.71
C THR A 72 -24.99 -7.74 2.14
N GLY A 73 -26.15 -7.22 1.72
CA GLY A 73 -26.53 -5.83 1.93
C GLY A 73 -25.81 -4.87 0.98
N LEU A 74 -25.08 -5.40 0.00
CA LEU A 74 -24.29 -4.61 -0.95
C LEU A 74 -25.02 -4.48 -2.29
N ASP A 75 -24.84 -3.34 -2.96
CA ASP A 75 -25.41 -3.09 -4.27
C ASP A 75 -24.68 -3.82 -5.40
N SER A 76 -23.46 -4.27 -5.14
CA SER A 76 -22.60 -4.92 -6.12
C SER A 76 -21.75 -6.00 -5.45
N GLU A 77 -21.41 -7.05 -6.20
CA GLU A 77 -20.48 -8.09 -5.73
C GLU A 77 -19.06 -7.53 -5.51
N LYS A 78 -18.73 -6.44 -6.19
CA LYS A 78 -17.41 -5.86 -6.17
C LYS A 78 -17.42 -4.55 -5.38
N GLN A 79 -16.60 -4.47 -4.33
CA GLN A 79 -16.39 -3.28 -3.53
C GLN A 79 -15.05 -2.65 -3.89
N LEU A 80 -15.06 -1.37 -4.22
CA LEU A 80 -13.86 -0.64 -4.58
C LEU A 80 -13.52 0.35 -3.47
N TYR A 81 -12.24 0.43 -3.14
CA TYR A 81 -11.72 1.33 -2.11
C TYR A 81 -10.61 2.19 -2.71
N ASP A 82 -10.57 3.45 -2.32
CA ASP A 82 -9.52 4.35 -2.77
C ASP A 82 -8.21 3.99 -2.06
N CYS A 83 -7.15 3.89 -2.85
CA CYS A 83 -5.79 3.75 -2.35
C CYS A 83 -5.16 5.13 -2.20
N ILE A 84 -4.08 5.22 -1.43
CA ILE A 84 -3.41 6.48 -1.14
C ILE A 84 -2.00 6.44 -1.68
N LEU A 85 -1.66 7.44 -2.49
CA LEU A 85 -0.30 7.58 -3.00
C LEU A 85 0.59 8.17 -1.90
N ILE A 86 1.61 7.43 -1.50
CA ILE A 86 2.60 7.88 -0.53
C ILE A 86 3.85 8.34 -1.28
N THR A 87 4.20 9.60 -1.10
CA THR A 87 5.37 10.24 -1.72
C THR A 87 6.22 10.88 -0.62
N PRO A 88 7.43 11.36 -0.93
CA PRO A 88 8.21 12.12 0.06
C PRO A 88 7.50 13.31 0.66
N ASP A 89 6.52 13.89 -0.06
CA ASP A 89 5.78 15.06 0.42
C ASP A 89 4.81 14.74 1.55
N ASN A 90 4.28 13.51 1.61
CA ASN A 90 3.27 13.13 2.60
C ASN A 90 3.66 11.93 3.47
N VAL A 91 4.84 11.36 3.25
CA VAL A 91 5.26 10.12 3.93
C VAL A 91 5.27 10.23 5.46
N ASP A 92 5.52 11.43 6.00
CA ASP A 92 5.55 11.64 7.44
C ASP A 92 4.17 11.59 8.10
N ASN A 93 3.09 11.60 7.32
CA ASN A 93 1.73 11.43 7.81
C ASN A 93 1.38 9.96 8.08
N TYR A 94 2.27 9.03 7.77
CA TYR A 94 1.99 7.59 7.85
C TYR A 94 2.95 6.93 8.83
N THR A 95 2.42 6.52 9.98
CA THR A 95 3.19 5.81 11.02
C THR A 95 2.98 4.31 10.97
N SER A 96 2.00 3.86 10.21
CA SER A 96 1.70 2.45 9.98
C SER A 96 1.27 2.26 8.54
N PRO A 97 1.65 1.14 7.90
CA PRO A 97 1.26 0.87 6.51
C PRO A 97 -0.24 0.68 6.34
N PHE A 98 -0.98 0.48 7.42
CA PHE A 98 -2.40 0.12 7.37
C PHE A 98 -3.30 1.20 7.95
N VAL A 99 -2.74 2.21 8.58
CA VAL A 99 -3.50 3.28 9.24
C VAL A 99 -3.02 4.63 8.72
N LEU A 100 -3.97 5.41 8.25
CA LEU A 100 -3.73 6.78 7.85
C LEU A 100 -3.80 7.67 9.09
N GLU A 101 -2.73 8.38 9.36
CA GLU A 101 -2.72 9.42 10.39
C GLU A 101 -2.61 10.78 9.70
N GLU A 102 -3.60 11.61 9.93
CA GLU A 102 -3.65 12.96 9.39
C GLU A 102 -3.26 13.99 10.45
#